data_a402d1493d2e2497959a843733be4a83
#
_entry.id   a402d1493d2e2497959a843733be4a83
#
_cell.length_a   1.000
_cell.length_b   1.000
_cell.length_c   1.000
_cell.angle_alpha   90.00
_cell.angle_beta   90.00
_cell.angle_gamma   90.00
#
_symmetry.space_group_name_H-M   'P 1'
#
loop_
_entity.id
_entity.type
_entity.pdbx_description
1 polymer ?
#
loop_
_entity_poly.entity_id
_entity_poly.type
_entity_poly.pdbx_seq_one_letter_code
_entity_poly.pdbx_strand_id
1 'polypeptide(L)'
;MDWALTGLLILVPALVLRASMARGEPSGLDKALVRITAPLETGVSWVVEGIGGVWSRYVALVDVESENRELRAENDRLRKELAAATRRATDIAALEELAVVKKQTQADTIGARVIGAPLSPQFRVLRLRIDRGNREVQPEMPVISGTGPVGKIDKVYGAYADVTLVSDPRSQIDVSIKRTGARGVLVGLGRPDSYACKLTTLELASNPELRAKVGDEVVTSGVGSVFPPGLVVGKISKLDGDDGMFQRVEVSPTIDVSRVRAVMVLLAPPPPPDPDAKTRRKSQPAFGTRAL
;
A
#
# COMPACT_ATOMS: atom_id res chain seq x y z
N MET A 1 21.45 -57.52 40.91
CA MET A 1 20.03 -57.83 41.15
C MET A 1 19.35 -58.53 39.94
N ASP A 2 20.01 -58.50 38.79
CA ASP A 2 19.40 -58.95 37.50
C ASP A 2 19.42 -60.46 37.27
N TRP A 3 20.35 -61.18 37.89
CA TRP A 3 20.45 -62.66 37.74
C TRP A 3 19.32 -63.45 38.44
N ALA A 4 18.76 -62.85 39.50
CA ALA A 4 17.61 -63.45 40.17
C ALA A 4 16.33 -63.29 39.33
N LEU A 5 16.16 -62.21 38.67
CA LEU A 5 15.03 -61.92 37.76
C LEU A 5 15.10 -62.78 36.49
N THR A 6 16.29 -62.92 35.89
CA THR A 6 16.51 -63.79 34.73
C THR A 6 16.33 -65.28 35.08
N GLY A 7 16.80 -65.66 36.24
CA GLY A 7 16.57 -67.04 36.74
C GLY A 7 15.08 -67.35 36.98
N LEU A 8 14.34 -66.39 37.54
CA LEU A 8 12.90 -66.51 37.74
C LEU A 8 12.14 -66.58 36.43
N LEU A 9 12.55 -65.75 35.42
CA LEU A 9 11.90 -65.68 34.11
C LEU A 9 12.04 -66.98 33.29
N ILE A 10 13.13 -67.74 33.51
CA ILE A 10 13.35 -69.04 32.85
C ILE A 10 12.76 -70.21 33.67
N LEU A 11 12.82 -70.12 34.99
CA LEU A 11 12.38 -71.20 35.87
C LEU A 11 10.86 -71.32 35.88
N VAL A 12 10.10 -70.23 35.81
CA VAL A 12 8.64 -70.28 35.82
C VAL A 12 8.07 -70.99 34.58
N PRO A 13 8.48 -70.68 33.33
CA PRO A 13 8.00 -71.41 32.16
C PRO A 13 8.44 -72.89 32.13
N ALA A 14 9.66 -73.17 32.58
CA ALA A 14 10.15 -74.56 32.65
C ALA A 14 9.37 -75.43 33.66
N LEU A 15 8.95 -74.85 34.77
CA LEU A 15 8.16 -75.51 35.80
C LEU A 15 6.71 -75.72 35.33
N VAL A 16 6.14 -74.75 34.58
CA VAL A 16 4.83 -74.86 33.94
C VAL A 16 4.83 -75.99 32.87
N LEU A 17 5.88 -76.02 32.05
CA LEU A 17 6.04 -77.05 31.00
C LEU A 17 6.15 -78.43 31.61
N ARG A 18 6.87 -78.55 32.71
CA ARG A 18 7.02 -79.83 33.43
C ARG A 18 5.71 -80.32 34.11
N ALA A 19 4.95 -79.36 34.64
CA ALA A 19 3.62 -79.62 35.22
C ALA A 19 2.59 -80.10 34.17
N SER A 20 2.64 -79.48 32.96
CA SER A 20 1.75 -79.84 31.85
C SER A 20 2.06 -81.26 31.23
N MET A 21 3.26 -81.74 31.43
CA MET A 21 3.67 -83.11 30.94
C MET A 21 3.37 -84.28 31.91
N ALA A 22 3.03 -83.99 33.15
CA ALA A 22 2.67 -85.03 34.15
C ALA A 22 1.18 -85.32 34.00
N ARG A 23 0.89 -86.42 33.30
CA ARG A 23 -0.45 -87.06 33.27
C ARG A 23 -0.81 -87.66 34.61
N GLY A 24 -1.49 -86.93 35.47
CA GLY A 24 -2.03 -87.44 36.74
C GLY A 24 -3.17 -86.48 37.17
N GLU A 25 -4.13 -86.98 37.92
CA GLU A 25 -5.32 -86.23 38.37
C GLU A 25 -4.98 -84.88 39.01
N PRO A 26 -5.80 -83.83 38.79
CA PRO A 26 -5.51 -82.48 39.26
C PRO A 26 -5.42 -82.45 40.80
N SER A 27 -4.21 -82.40 41.30
CA SER A 27 -3.92 -82.26 42.71
C SER A 27 -4.16 -80.77 43.15
N GLY A 28 -4.41 -80.58 44.47
CA GLY A 28 -4.70 -79.25 45.02
C GLY A 28 -3.68 -78.14 44.71
N LEU A 29 -2.45 -78.56 44.30
CA LEU A 29 -1.40 -77.63 43.85
C LEU A 29 -1.67 -77.03 42.46
N ASP A 30 -2.32 -77.76 41.54
CA ASP A 30 -2.69 -77.29 40.24
C ASP A 30 -3.74 -76.10 40.32
N LYS A 31 -4.69 -76.28 41.27
CA LYS A 31 -5.68 -75.23 41.53
C LYS A 31 -5.07 -74.00 42.15
N ALA A 32 -4.03 -74.13 42.94
CA ALA A 32 -3.31 -73.03 43.53
C ALA A 32 -2.42 -72.29 42.49
N LEU A 33 -1.77 -73.04 41.59
CA LEU A 33 -0.97 -72.46 40.51
C LEU A 33 -1.81 -71.66 39.50
N VAL A 34 -2.95 -72.22 39.07
CA VAL A 34 -3.88 -71.53 38.16
C VAL A 34 -4.46 -70.26 38.80
N ARG A 35 -4.66 -70.26 40.11
CA ARG A 35 -5.18 -69.10 40.84
C ARG A 35 -4.15 -67.98 40.99
N ILE A 36 -2.87 -68.28 40.92
CA ILE A 36 -1.76 -67.32 40.98
C ILE A 36 -1.42 -66.80 39.58
N THR A 37 -1.54 -67.61 38.52
CA THR A 37 -1.24 -67.22 37.15
C THR A 37 -2.36 -66.47 36.47
N ALA A 38 -3.63 -66.67 36.81
CA ALA A 38 -4.77 -65.96 36.23
C ALA A 38 -4.72 -64.47 36.40
N PRO A 39 -4.33 -63.88 37.55
CA PRO A 39 -4.18 -62.39 37.64
C PRO A 39 -2.95 -61.86 36.90
N LEU A 40 -1.96 -62.68 36.55
CA LEU A 40 -0.78 -62.27 35.84
C LEU A 40 -1.10 -62.04 34.35
N GLU A 41 -1.92 -62.89 33.72
CA GLU A 41 -2.36 -62.71 32.33
C GLU A 41 -3.22 -61.47 32.12
N THR A 42 -4.10 -61.17 33.07
CA THR A 42 -4.92 -59.95 33.03
C THR A 42 -4.11 -58.68 33.27
N GLY A 43 -3.04 -58.75 34.07
CA GLY A 43 -2.15 -57.61 34.31
C GLY A 43 -1.27 -57.24 33.12
N VAL A 44 -0.80 -58.24 32.36
CA VAL A 44 0.07 -58.00 31.19
C VAL A 44 -0.72 -57.38 30.02
N SER A 45 -1.94 -57.88 29.78
CA SER A 45 -2.79 -57.30 28.71
C SER A 45 -3.14 -55.83 28.99
N TRP A 46 -3.43 -55.47 30.23
CA TRP A 46 -3.74 -54.07 30.60
C TRP A 46 -2.54 -53.10 30.42
N VAL A 47 -1.31 -53.59 30.74
CA VAL A 47 -0.08 -52.79 30.54
C VAL A 47 0.24 -52.64 29.07
N VAL A 48 0.07 -53.66 28.25
CA VAL A 48 0.33 -53.57 26.80
C VAL A 48 -0.68 -52.65 26.09
N GLU A 49 -1.97 -52.71 26.44
CA GLU A 49 -2.99 -51.85 25.91
C GLU A 49 -2.81 -50.38 26.38
N GLY A 50 -2.41 -50.18 27.64
CA GLY A 50 -2.13 -48.86 28.21
C GLY A 50 -0.94 -48.15 27.54
N ILE A 51 0.15 -48.86 27.30
CA ILE A 51 1.35 -48.30 26.65
C ILE A 51 1.09 -48.03 25.17
N GLY A 52 0.37 -48.93 24.46
CA GLY A 52 0.00 -48.70 23.06
C GLY A 52 -0.88 -47.47 22.85
N GLY A 53 -1.83 -47.23 23.75
CA GLY A 53 -2.72 -46.08 23.70
C GLY A 53 -2.02 -44.73 23.96
N VAL A 54 -1.04 -44.72 24.87
CA VAL A 54 -0.24 -43.48 25.15
C VAL A 54 0.74 -43.23 24.02
N TRP A 55 1.35 -44.26 23.47
CA TRP A 55 2.30 -44.11 22.36
C TRP A 55 1.63 -43.63 21.08
N SER A 56 0.47 -44.18 20.73
CA SER A 56 -0.28 -43.74 19.55
C SER A 56 -0.78 -42.28 19.67
N ARG A 57 -1.17 -41.84 20.86
CA ARG A 57 -1.52 -40.44 21.13
C ARG A 57 -0.30 -39.51 21.03
N TYR A 58 0.86 -39.96 21.52
CA TYR A 58 2.09 -39.15 21.45
C TYR A 58 2.56 -38.98 20.00
N VAL A 59 2.55 -40.05 19.19
CA VAL A 59 2.91 -39.99 17.77
C VAL A 59 1.92 -39.10 17.00
N ALA A 60 0.62 -39.27 17.23
CA ALA A 60 -0.40 -38.41 16.59
C ALA A 60 -0.24 -36.92 16.97
N LEU A 61 0.20 -36.64 18.20
CA LEU A 61 0.39 -35.24 18.63
C LEU A 61 1.62 -34.59 17.97
N VAL A 62 2.68 -35.38 17.79
CA VAL A 62 3.91 -34.90 17.09
C VAL A 62 3.64 -34.66 15.61
N ASP A 63 2.88 -35.55 14.96
CA ASP A 63 2.50 -35.39 13.56
C ASP A 63 1.62 -34.15 13.35
N VAL A 64 0.64 -33.94 14.22
CA VAL A 64 -0.22 -32.71 14.16
C VAL A 64 0.59 -31.46 14.40
N GLU A 65 1.59 -31.49 15.28
CA GLU A 65 2.44 -30.33 15.51
C GLU A 65 3.33 -30.01 14.31
N SER A 66 3.88 -31.02 13.64
CA SER A 66 4.69 -30.83 12.42
C SER A 66 3.83 -30.35 11.27
N GLU A 67 2.65 -30.91 11.05
CA GLU A 67 1.68 -30.45 10.05
C GLU A 67 1.21 -29.00 10.31
N ASN A 68 0.96 -28.66 11.57
CA ASN A 68 0.58 -27.29 11.94
C ASN A 68 1.70 -26.28 11.68
N ARG A 69 2.96 -26.67 11.90
CA ARG A 69 4.12 -25.81 11.54
C ARG A 69 4.24 -25.64 10.04
N GLU A 70 4.08 -26.72 9.28
CA GLU A 70 4.14 -26.72 7.82
C GLU A 70 3.02 -25.86 7.24
N LEU A 71 1.78 -26.06 7.68
CA LEU A 71 0.63 -25.26 7.27
C LEU A 71 0.78 -23.78 7.62
N ARG A 72 1.36 -23.45 8.77
CA ARG A 72 1.67 -22.06 9.12
C ARG A 72 2.73 -21.47 8.20
N ALA A 73 3.80 -22.20 7.93
CA ALA A 73 4.86 -21.75 7.03
C ALA A 73 4.33 -21.54 5.60
N GLU A 74 3.49 -22.46 5.11
CA GLU A 74 2.83 -22.32 3.82
C GLU A 74 1.87 -21.12 3.78
N ASN A 75 1.07 -20.93 4.82
CA ASN A 75 0.17 -19.78 4.94
C ASN A 75 0.94 -18.45 4.91
N ASP A 76 2.05 -18.38 5.64
CA ASP A 76 2.91 -17.19 5.63
C ASP A 76 3.58 -16.97 4.26
N ARG A 77 3.98 -18.03 3.57
CA ARG A 77 4.49 -17.97 2.22
C ARG A 77 3.43 -17.45 1.25
N LEU A 78 2.25 -18.06 1.27
CA LEU A 78 1.13 -17.64 0.40
C LEU A 78 0.69 -16.19 0.67
N ARG A 79 0.69 -15.77 1.92
CA ARG A 79 0.42 -14.35 2.27
C ARG A 79 1.47 -13.40 1.69
N LYS A 80 2.75 -13.77 1.74
CA LYS A 80 3.83 -12.98 1.14
C LYS A 80 3.72 -12.92 -0.38
N GLU A 81 3.41 -14.05 -1.02
CA GLU A 81 3.20 -14.12 -2.47
C GLU A 81 1.98 -13.30 -2.89
N LEU A 82 0.86 -13.40 -2.17
CA LEU A 82 -0.34 -12.60 -2.41
C LEU A 82 -0.05 -11.10 -2.27
N ALA A 83 0.65 -10.70 -1.20
CA ALA A 83 1.03 -9.31 -1.00
C ALA A 83 1.94 -8.79 -2.13
N ALA A 84 2.88 -9.61 -2.61
CA ALA A 84 3.74 -9.26 -3.73
C ALA A 84 2.96 -9.17 -5.06
N ALA A 85 2.05 -10.11 -5.31
CA ALA A 85 1.19 -10.10 -6.50
C ALA A 85 0.25 -8.87 -6.50
N THR A 86 -0.35 -8.56 -5.36
CA THR A 86 -1.22 -7.38 -5.22
C THR A 86 -0.44 -6.08 -5.47
N ARG A 87 0.78 -5.96 -4.94
CA ARG A 87 1.64 -4.79 -5.21
C ARG A 87 1.94 -4.66 -6.71
N ARG A 88 2.33 -5.76 -7.38
CA ARG A 88 2.60 -5.75 -8.83
C ARG A 88 1.36 -5.36 -9.64
N ALA A 89 0.19 -5.90 -9.30
CA ALA A 89 -1.06 -5.55 -9.97
C ALA A 89 -1.39 -4.06 -9.81
N THR A 90 -1.19 -3.50 -8.61
CA THR A 90 -1.40 -2.07 -8.35
C THR A 90 -0.41 -1.20 -9.14
N ASP A 91 0.86 -1.61 -9.23
CA ASP A 91 1.87 -0.90 -10.01
C ASP A 91 1.56 -0.93 -11.51
N ILE A 92 1.09 -2.07 -12.04
CA ILE A 92 0.69 -2.19 -13.45
C ILE A 92 -0.53 -1.30 -13.75
N ALA A 93 -1.57 -1.35 -12.91
CA ALA A 93 -2.74 -0.50 -13.08
C ALA A 93 -2.40 1.00 -13.08
N ALA A 94 -1.49 1.42 -12.20
CA ALA A 94 -1.01 2.80 -12.17
C ALA A 94 -0.24 3.18 -13.45
N LEU A 95 0.56 2.27 -14.01
CA LEU A 95 1.27 2.50 -15.27
C LEU A 95 0.33 2.54 -16.49
N GLU A 96 -0.70 1.70 -16.51
CA GLU A 96 -1.72 1.72 -17.56
C GLU A 96 -2.52 3.02 -17.55
N GLU A 97 -2.91 3.51 -16.36
CA GLU A 97 -3.58 4.80 -16.18
C GLU A 97 -2.71 5.95 -16.74
N LEU A 98 -1.42 5.94 -16.42
CA LEU A 98 -0.46 6.92 -16.95
C LEU A 98 -0.30 6.83 -18.47
N ALA A 99 -0.32 5.63 -19.06
CA ALA A 99 -0.21 5.44 -20.50
C ALA A 99 -1.40 6.04 -21.27
N VAL A 100 -2.61 5.95 -20.72
CA VAL A 100 -3.81 6.56 -21.30
C VAL A 100 -3.69 8.08 -21.32
N VAL A 101 -3.24 8.68 -20.21
CA VAL A 101 -3.07 10.14 -20.10
C VAL A 101 -1.97 10.64 -21.04
N LYS A 102 -0.88 9.89 -21.18
CA LYS A 102 0.20 10.24 -22.12
C LYS A 102 -0.30 10.34 -23.56
N LYS A 103 -1.26 9.47 -23.97
CA LYS A 103 -1.86 9.54 -25.30
C LYS A 103 -2.78 10.76 -25.49
N GLN A 104 -3.40 11.23 -24.41
CA GLN A 104 -4.33 12.38 -24.46
C GLN A 104 -3.59 13.72 -24.34
N THR A 105 -2.42 13.73 -23.71
CA THR A 105 -1.63 14.93 -23.50
C THR A 105 -0.51 14.96 -24.55
N GLN A 106 -0.58 15.90 -25.50
CA GLN A 106 0.45 16.10 -26.55
C GLN A 106 1.77 16.69 -26.00
N ALA A 107 1.89 16.88 -24.70
CA ALA A 107 3.07 17.41 -24.03
C ALA A 107 4.07 16.31 -23.67
N ASP A 108 5.35 16.64 -23.73
CA ASP A 108 6.41 15.76 -23.22
C ASP A 108 6.20 15.54 -21.73
N THR A 109 6.19 14.27 -21.33
CA THR A 109 5.93 13.88 -19.95
C THR A 109 6.94 12.86 -19.44
N ILE A 110 7.30 12.98 -18.17
CA ILE A 110 8.11 11.98 -17.48
C ILE A 110 7.31 11.33 -16.35
N GLY A 111 7.30 10.00 -16.34
CA GLY A 111 6.67 9.24 -15.26
C GLY A 111 7.53 9.29 -13.98
N ALA A 112 6.90 9.48 -12.85
CA ALA A 112 7.52 9.49 -11.53
C ALA A 112 6.71 8.66 -10.53
N ARG A 113 7.42 7.99 -9.62
CA ARG A 113 6.80 7.24 -8.53
C ARG A 113 6.75 8.11 -7.28
N VAL A 114 5.66 8.01 -6.54
CA VAL A 114 5.55 8.62 -5.22
C VAL A 114 6.33 7.77 -4.22
N ILE A 115 7.40 8.33 -3.66
CA ILE A 115 8.29 7.68 -2.68
C ILE A 115 8.04 8.14 -1.26
N GLY A 116 7.25 9.19 -1.06
CA GLY A 116 6.88 9.69 0.26
C GLY A 116 5.67 10.60 0.19
N ALA A 117 4.88 10.53 1.24
CA ALA A 117 3.73 11.41 1.46
C ALA A 117 3.75 11.84 2.93
N PRO A 118 4.57 12.86 3.28
CA PRO A 118 4.66 13.32 4.66
C PRO A 118 3.30 13.83 5.13
N LEU A 119 2.85 13.27 6.26
CA LEU A 119 1.58 13.62 6.87
C LEU A 119 1.73 14.85 7.76
N SER A 120 0.70 15.69 7.81
CA SER A 120 0.57 16.72 8.83
C SER A 120 0.27 16.09 10.20
N PRO A 121 0.37 16.86 11.32
CA PRO A 121 -0.09 16.40 12.63
C PRO A 121 -1.54 15.91 12.65
N GLN A 122 -2.37 16.34 11.68
CA GLN A 122 -3.75 15.91 11.48
C GLN A 122 -3.86 14.74 10.49
N PHE A 123 -2.78 13.99 10.25
CA PHE A 123 -2.73 12.82 9.36
C PHE A 123 -3.13 13.09 7.90
N ARG A 124 -2.93 14.32 7.43
CA ARG A 124 -3.21 14.70 6.06
C ARG A 124 -1.94 14.80 5.23
N VAL A 125 -1.99 14.31 4.00
CA VAL A 125 -0.91 14.51 3.02
C VAL A 125 -0.91 15.98 2.58
N LEU A 126 0.17 16.68 2.84
CA LEU A 126 0.36 18.08 2.42
C LEU A 126 1.24 18.19 1.19
N ARG A 127 2.12 17.24 0.99
CA ARG A 127 3.08 17.18 -0.12
C ARG A 127 3.27 15.75 -0.55
N LEU A 128 3.63 15.56 -1.79
CA LEU A 128 4.13 14.28 -2.29
C LEU A 128 5.61 14.42 -2.60
N ARG A 129 6.36 13.35 -2.34
CA ARG A 129 7.75 13.24 -2.78
C ARG A 129 7.84 12.23 -3.90
N ILE A 130 8.49 12.62 -5.00
CA ILE A 130 8.65 11.79 -6.19
C ILE A 130 10.11 11.42 -6.42
N ASP A 131 10.35 10.27 -7.10
CA ASP A 131 11.66 9.70 -7.43
C ASP A 131 12.31 10.35 -8.67
N ARG A 132 12.04 11.63 -8.91
CA ARG A 132 12.65 12.44 -9.98
C ARG A 132 13.27 13.68 -9.40
N GLY A 133 14.46 14.04 -9.89
CA GLY A 133 15.26 15.11 -9.32
C GLY A 133 15.76 16.11 -10.36
N ASN A 134 16.75 16.91 -9.99
CA ASN A 134 17.24 18.06 -10.73
C ASN A 134 17.78 17.79 -12.15
N ARG A 135 18.00 16.53 -12.51
CA ARG A 135 18.39 16.13 -13.88
C ARG A 135 17.21 16.06 -14.84
N GLU A 136 16.01 15.90 -14.31
CA GLU A 136 14.82 15.53 -15.09
C GLU A 136 13.67 16.51 -14.91
N VAL A 137 13.58 17.17 -13.75
CA VAL A 137 12.46 18.04 -13.39
C VAL A 137 12.94 19.35 -12.79
N GLN A 138 12.10 20.37 -12.91
CA GLN A 138 12.35 21.73 -12.39
C GLN A 138 11.17 22.21 -11.54
N PRO A 139 11.38 23.18 -10.63
CA PRO A 139 10.30 23.84 -9.90
C PRO A 139 9.23 24.39 -10.87
N GLU A 140 8.00 24.49 -10.39
CA GLU A 140 6.80 24.95 -11.10
C GLU A 140 6.29 23.99 -12.20
N MET A 141 7.00 22.90 -12.54
CA MET A 141 6.46 21.92 -13.48
C MET A 141 5.18 21.26 -12.93
N PRO A 142 4.13 21.13 -13.78
CA PRO A 142 2.87 20.54 -13.36
C PRO A 142 2.99 19.04 -13.19
N VAL A 143 2.30 18.54 -12.19
CA VAL A 143 2.22 17.13 -11.86
C VAL A 143 0.77 16.68 -11.98
N ILE A 144 0.54 15.66 -12.80
CA ILE A 144 -0.78 15.10 -13.08
C ILE A 144 -0.83 13.60 -12.74
N SER A 145 -2.00 13.11 -12.47
CA SER A 145 -2.32 11.69 -12.41
C SER A 145 -3.41 11.40 -13.45
N GLY A 146 -3.70 10.13 -13.70
CA GLY A 146 -4.69 9.73 -14.72
C GLY A 146 -6.02 10.44 -14.64
N THR A 147 -6.43 10.87 -13.46
CA THR A 147 -7.73 11.51 -13.21
C THR A 147 -7.69 13.04 -13.22
N GLY A 148 -6.51 13.69 -13.18
CA GLY A 148 -6.42 15.15 -13.20
C GLY A 148 -5.15 15.74 -12.56
N PRO A 149 -5.12 17.04 -12.26
CA PRO A 149 -3.95 17.72 -11.68
C PRO A 149 -3.77 17.32 -10.21
N VAL A 150 -2.56 16.88 -9.87
CA VAL A 150 -2.13 16.58 -8.49
C VAL A 150 -1.57 17.82 -7.81
N GLY A 151 -0.78 18.59 -8.54
CA GLY A 151 -0.10 19.78 -8.03
C GLY A 151 1.03 20.23 -8.94
N LYS A 152 2.01 20.91 -8.37
CA LYS A 152 3.21 21.35 -9.07
C LYS A 152 4.45 21.09 -8.24
N ILE A 153 5.60 20.97 -8.89
CA ILE A 153 6.89 20.81 -8.22
C ILE A 153 7.21 22.10 -7.45
N ASP A 154 7.44 21.96 -6.16
CA ASP A 154 7.84 23.06 -5.26
C ASP A 154 9.36 23.16 -5.17
N LYS A 155 10.00 22.05 -4.77
CA LYS A 155 11.45 22.00 -4.59
C LYS A 155 12.04 20.73 -5.16
N VAL A 156 13.24 20.87 -5.70
CA VAL A 156 13.99 19.75 -6.26
C VAL A 156 15.26 19.51 -5.46
N TYR A 157 15.51 18.24 -5.12
CA TYR A 157 16.66 17.81 -4.31
C TYR A 157 17.37 16.67 -5.04
N GLY A 158 18.51 16.91 -5.63
CA GLY A 158 19.35 15.88 -6.23
C GLY A 158 18.57 14.78 -6.98
N ALA A 159 18.17 13.73 -6.28
CA ALA A 159 17.49 12.55 -6.83
C ALA A 159 15.96 12.56 -6.67
N TYR A 160 15.38 13.49 -5.94
CA TYR A 160 13.94 13.55 -5.67
C TYR A 160 13.41 14.99 -5.72
N ALA A 161 12.09 15.13 -5.82
CA ALA A 161 11.42 16.42 -5.76
C ALA A 161 10.17 16.36 -4.88
N ASP A 162 9.85 17.48 -4.28
CA ASP A 162 8.63 17.67 -3.51
C ASP A 162 7.58 18.37 -4.37
N VAL A 163 6.35 17.86 -4.33
CA VAL A 163 5.19 18.35 -5.07
C VAL A 163 4.22 19.00 -4.09
N THR A 164 3.89 20.26 -4.32
CA THR A 164 2.82 20.97 -3.61
C THR A 164 1.48 20.61 -4.23
N LEU A 165 0.54 20.18 -3.40
CA LEU A 165 -0.77 19.71 -3.84
C LEU A 165 -1.70 20.85 -4.27
N VAL A 166 -2.70 20.53 -5.11
CA VAL A 166 -3.79 21.44 -5.49
C VAL A 166 -4.54 21.97 -4.26
N SER A 167 -4.66 21.16 -3.21
CA SER A 167 -5.35 21.50 -1.95
C SER A 167 -4.52 22.34 -0.96
N ASP A 168 -3.25 22.64 -1.28
CA ASP A 168 -2.42 23.52 -0.47
C ASP A 168 -2.88 24.99 -0.65
N PRO A 169 -3.01 25.79 0.43
CA PRO A 169 -3.38 27.20 0.35
C PRO A 169 -2.46 28.07 -0.53
N ARG A 170 -1.23 27.62 -0.75
CA ARG A 170 -0.26 28.32 -1.63
C ARG A 170 -0.41 27.91 -3.09
N SER A 171 -1.20 26.87 -3.37
CA SER A 171 -1.46 26.42 -4.74
C SER A 171 -2.54 27.30 -5.36
N GLN A 172 -2.25 27.84 -6.54
CA GLN A 172 -3.19 28.58 -7.37
C GLN A 172 -3.20 27.97 -8.76
N ILE A 173 -4.39 27.64 -9.25
CA ILE A 173 -4.57 27.03 -10.57
C ILE A 173 -5.70 27.76 -11.28
N ASP A 174 -5.43 28.20 -12.51
CA ASP A 174 -6.46 28.78 -13.37
C ASP A 174 -7.38 27.67 -13.89
N VAL A 175 -8.65 27.83 -13.62
CA VAL A 175 -9.68 26.86 -13.95
C VAL A 175 -10.87 27.49 -14.65
N SER A 176 -11.68 26.64 -15.26
CA SER A 176 -12.97 27.03 -15.82
C SER A 176 -14.04 26.01 -15.49
N ILE A 177 -15.28 26.46 -15.41
CA ILE A 177 -16.44 25.56 -15.29
C ILE A 177 -16.73 24.99 -16.67
N LYS A 178 -16.66 23.69 -16.83
CA LYS A 178 -16.84 23.01 -18.13
C LYS A 178 -18.15 23.34 -18.82
N ARG A 179 -19.25 23.48 -18.06
CA ARG A 179 -20.59 23.76 -18.59
C ARG A 179 -20.75 25.19 -19.11
N THR A 180 -20.21 26.18 -18.39
CA THR A 180 -20.46 27.59 -18.66
C THR A 180 -19.27 28.31 -19.30
N GLY A 181 -18.08 27.72 -19.21
CA GLY A 181 -16.82 28.39 -19.60
C GLY A 181 -16.37 29.48 -18.65
N ALA A 182 -17.11 29.76 -17.56
CA ALA A 182 -16.76 30.77 -16.58
C ALA A 182 -15.41 30.44 -15.93
N ARG A 183 -14.53 31.42 -15.85
CA ARG A 183 -13.15 31.29 -15.38
C ARG A 183 -13.00 31.75 -13.95
N GLY A 184 -12.03 31.18 -13.25
CA GLY A 184 -11.66 31.60 -11.92
C GLY A 184 -10.35 30.96 -11.48
N VAL A 185 -9.87 31.33 -10.31
CA VAL A 185 -8.66 30.78 -9.70
C VAL A 185 -9.04 29.84 -8.58
N LEU A 186 -8.60 28.59 -8.70
CA LEU A 186 -8.76 27.58 -7.67
C LEU A 186 -7.62 27.70 -6.66
N VAL A 187 -7.97 27.77 -5.38
CA VAL A 187 -7.03 27.85 -4.25
C VAL A 187 -7.35 26.77 -3.24
N GLY A 188 -6.36 26.05 -2.78
CA GLY A 188 -6.56 25.05 -1.73
C GLY A 188 -7.02 25.68 -0.42
N LEU A 189 -7.94 25.02 0.31
CA LEU A 189 -8.39 25.52 1.61
C LEU A 189 -7.46 25.12 2.76
N GLY A 190 -6.61 24.14 2.56
CA GLY A 190 -5.71 23.67 3.62
C GLY A 190 -6.41 23.09 4.85
N ARG A 191 -7.68 22.72 4.77
CA ARG A 191 -8.44 22.18 5.89
C ARG A 191 -7.87 20.86 6.38
N PRO A 192 -7.90 20.55 7.70
CA PRO A 192 -7.34 19.33 8.24
C PRO A 192 -8.17 18.08 7.89
N ASP A 193 -9.44 18.24 7.58
CA ASP A 193 -10.44 17.20 7.39
C ASP A 193 -10.76 16.89 5.92
N SER A 194 -10.34 17.75 4.99
CA SER A 194 -10.67 17.61 3.58
C SER A 194 -9.58 18.17 2.65
N TYR A 195 -9.57 17.71 1.41
CA TYR A 195 -8.75 18.27 0.33
C TYR A 195 -9.51 19.35 -0.48
N ALA A 196 -10.56 19.89 0.09
CA ALA A 196 -11.39 20.89 -0.57
C ALA A 196 -10.60 22.14 -0.98
N CYS A 197 -11.02 22.71 -2.09
CA CYS A 197 -10.50 23.94 -2.64
C CYS A 197 -11.62 24.96 -2.75
N LYS A 198 -11.29 26.25 -2.81
CA LYS A 198 -12.22 27.32 -3.14
C LYS A 198 -11.91 27.89 -4.51
N LEU A 199 -12.94 28.19 -5.25
CA LEU A 199 -12.83 28.95 -6.48
C LEU A 199 -13.04 30.43 -6.15
N THR A 200 -12.02 31.23 -6.41
CA THR A 200 -12.04 32.67 -6.25
C THR A 200 -12.13 33.36 -7.61
N THR A 201 -12.49 34.62 -7.66
CA THR A 201 -12.55 35.42 -8.89
C THR A 201 -13.50 34.84 -9.97
N LEU A 202 -14.48 34.03 -9.58
CA LEU A 202 -15.52 33.56 -10.49
C LEU A 202 -16.55 34.67 -10.64
N GLU A 203 -16.57 35.33 -11.78
CA GLU A 203 -17.52 36.42 -12.05
C GLU A 203 -18.97 35.94 -11.93
N LEU A 204 -19.79 36.75 -11.23
CA LEU A 204 -21.21 36.47 -11.09
C LEU A 204 -21.92 36.79 -12.42
N ALA A 205 -22.29 35.77 -13.15
CA ALA A 205 -23.00 35.96 -14.41
C ALA A 205 -24.37 36.62 -14.19
N SER A 206 -24.68 37.59 -15.00
CA SER A 206 -26.00 38.27 -15.01
C SER A 206 -27.12 37.28 -15.36
N ASN A 207 -26.86 36.33 -16.26
CA ASN A 207 -27.77 35.27 -16.59
C ASN A 207 -27.68 34.16 -15.55
N PRO A 208 -28.77 33.84 -14.81
CA PRO A 208 -28.79 32.76 -13.79
C PRO A 208 -28.39 31.39 -14.33
N GLU A 209 -28.66 31.07 -15.58
CA GLU A 209 -28.29 29.80 -16.21
C GLU A 209 -26.78 29.61 -16.37
N LEU A 210 -26.04 30.69 -16.47
CA LEU A 210 -24.58 30.71 -16.60
C LEU A 210 -23.87 30.73 -15.23
N ARG A 211 -24.60 30.85 -14.13
CA ARG A 211 -24.04 30.78 -12.79
C ARG A 211 -23.58 29.38 -12.47
N ALA A 212 -22.59 29.28 -11.60
CA ALA A 212 -22.10 28.00 -11.09
C ALA A 212 -23.20 27.27 -10.32
N LYS A 213 -23.31 25.97 -10.51
CA LYS A 213 -24.26 25.09 -9.81
C LYS A 213 -23.49 23.94 -9.12
N VAL A 214 -24.04 23.45 -8.01
CA VAL A 214 -23.49 22.26 -7.36
C VAL A 214 -23.50 21.08 -8.36
N GLY A 215 -22.39 20.34 -8.42
CA GLY A 215 -22.18 19.25 -9.35
C GLY A 215 -21.49 19.64 -10.66
N ASP A 216 -21.34 20.94 -10.98
CA ASP A 216 -20.59 21.37 -12.17
C ASP A 216 -19.15 20.89 -12.11
N GLU A 217 -18.64 20.38 -13.24
CA GLU A 217 -17.23 19.99 -13.38
C GLU A 217 -16.35 21.22 -13.58
N VAL A 218 -15.27 21.24 -12.80
CA VAL A 218 -14.21 22.26 -12.87
C VAL A 218 -13.01 21.66 -13.56
N VAL A 219 -12.53 22.31 -14.63
CA VAL A 219 -11.39 21.86 -15.44
C VAL A 219 -10.32 22.95 -15.49
N THR A 220 -9.08 22.56 -15.77
CA THR A 220 -7.99 23.52 -16.00
C THR A 220 -8.28 24.38 -17.24
N SER A 221 -8.03 25.68 -17.17
CA SER A 221 -8.32 26.61 -18.26
C SER A 221 -7.24 26.65 -19.35
N GLY A 222 -6.02 26.24 -19.01
CA GLY A 222 -4.86 26.36 -19.90
C GLY A 222 -4.32 27.78 -20.09
N VAL A 223 -4.92 28.78 -19.44
CA VAL A 223 -4.52 30.19 -19.57
C VAL A 223 -3.68 30.60 -18.36
N GLY A 224 -2.52 31.21 -18.60
CA GLY A 224 -1.62 31.71 -17.55
C GLY A 224 -1.03 30.63 -16.64
N SER A 225 -1.42 29.38 -16.85
CA SER A 225 -1.01 28.30 -15.99
C SER A 225 -0.13 27.29 -16.70
N VAL A 226 0.59 26.63 -15.90
CA VAL A 226 1.50 25.56 -16.26
C VAL A 226 0.72 24.29 -16.70
N PHE A 227 -0.57 24.18 -16.33
CA PHE A 227 -1.40 23.01 -16.67
C PHE A 227 -2.04 23.12 -18.05
N PRO A 228 -2.03 22.05 -18.85
CA PRO A 228 -2.80 22.03 -20.11
C PRO A 228 -4.30 22.18 -19.85
N PRO A 229 -5.06 22.70 -20.82
CA PRO A 229 -6.50 22.89 -20.67
C PRO A 229 -7.24 21.54 -20.61
N GLY A 230 -8.38 21.52 -19.91
CA GLY A 230 -9.32 20.43 -19.95
C GLY A 230 -9.09 19.29 -18.96
N LEU A 231 -8.07 19.35 -18.11
CA LEU A 231 -7.90 18.37 -17.02
C LEU A 231 -8.97 18.58 -15.95
N VAL A 232 -9.67 17.52 -15.59
CA VAL A 232 -10.72 17.58 -14.56
C VAL A 232 -10.07 17.75 -13.20
N VAL A 233 -10.32 18.87 -12.56
CA VAL A 233 -9.83 19.18 -11.21
C VAL A 233 -10.74 18.60 -10.16
N GLY A 234 -12.06 18.80 -10.33
CA GLY A 234 -13.05 18.36 -9.36
C GLY A 234 -14.46 18.78 -9.75
N LYS A 235 -15.36 18.66 -8.76
CA LYS A 235 -16.75 19.11 -8.90
C LYS A 235 -17.09 20.14 -7.83
N ILE A 236 -17.97 21.08 -8.15
CA ILE A 236 -18.49 22.04 -7.19
C ILE A 236 -19.31 21.27 -6.16
N SER A 237 -18.88 21.32 -4.90
CA SER A 237 -19.54 20.65 -3.78
C SER A 237 -20.50 21.57 -3.03
N LYS A 238 -20.21 22.88 -3.00
CA LYS A 238 -20.98 23.84 -2.24
C LYS A 238 -20.91 25.23 -2.86
N LEU A 239 -22.00 25.98 -2.74
CA LEU A 239 -22.06 27.41 -3.05
C LEU A 239 -22.01 28.17 -1.72
N ASP A 240 -20.98 29.02 -1.53
CA ASP A 240 -20.77 29.81 -0.32
C ASP A 240 -21.34 31.23 -0.43
N GLY A 241 -22.24 31.45 -1.40
CA GLY A 241 -22.87 32.75 -1.67
C GLY A 241 -22.10 33.58 -2.71
N ASP A 242 -22.52 34.81 -2.85
CA ASP A 242 -21.86 35.83 -3.69
C ASP A 242 -21.55 37.09 -2.88
N ASP A 243 -20.64 37.90 -3.37
CA ASP A 243 -20.31 39.21 -2.81
C ASP A 243 -20.76 40.37 -3.73
N GLY A 244 -21.70 40.08 -4.62
CA GLY A 244 -22.25 41.01 -5.59
C GLY A 244 -21.48 41.10 -6.91
N MET A 245 -20.19 40.74 -6.92
CA MET A 245 -19.36 40.70 -8.11
C MET A 245 -18.87 39.30 -8.43
N PHE A 246 -18.52 38.54 -7.40
CA PHE A 246 -17.97 37.18 -7.54
C PHE A 246 -18.82 36.16 -6.82
N GLN A 247 -19.00 35.00 -7.44
CA GLN A 247 -19.61 33.82 -6.82
C GLN A 247 -18.53 33.02 -6.11
N ARG A 248 -18.75 32.68 -4.83
CA ARG A 248 -17.86 31.85 -4.04
C ARG A 248 -18.34 30.43 -4.07
N VAL A 249 -17.47 29.52 -4.47
CA VAL A 249 -17.81 28.11 -4.54
C VAL A 249 -16.70 27.27 -3.96
N GLU A 250 -17.08 26.16 -3.32
CA GLU A 250 -16.18 25.14 -2.85
C GLU A 250 -16.15 23.98 -3.85
N VAL A 251 -14.94 23.49 -4.14
CA VAL A 251 -14.69 22.42 -5.10
C VAL A 251 -14.08 21.23 -4.38
N SER A 252 -14.66 20.07 -4.60
CA SER A 252 -14.09 18.80 -4.14
C SER A 252 -13.22 18.21 -5.26
N PRO A 253 -11.91 18.06 -5.05
CA PRO A 253 -11.03 17.45 -6.04
C PRO A 253 -11.44 16.01 -6.37
N THR A 254 -11.27 15.62 -7.63
CA THR A 254 -11.53 14.24 -8.08
C THR A 254 -10.45 13.28 -7.61
N ILE A 255 -9.21 13.79 -7.40
CA ILE A 255 -8.07 12.97 -7.01
C ILE A 255 -8.03 12.76 -5.51
N ASP A 256 -8.02 11.48 -5.12
CA ASP A 256 -7.66 11.08 -3.75
C ASP A 256 -6.13 10.99 -3.64
N VAL A 257 -5.52 12.06 -3.18
CA VAL A 257 -4.07 12.20 -3.06
C VAL A 257 -3.44 11.11 -2.17
N SER A 258 -4.20 10.57 -1.22
CA SER A 258 -3.71 9.52 -0.31
C SER A 258 -3.45 8.19 -1.04
N ARG A 259 -4.06 8.00 -2.19
CA ARG A 259 -3.95 6.78 -3.00
C ARG A 259 -3.03 6.90 -4.20
N VAL A 260 -2.55 8.10 -4.50
CA VAL A 260 -1.66 8.33 -5.66
C VAL A 260 -0.32 7.63 -5.44
N ARG A 261 0.03 6.70 -6.32
CA ARG A 261 1.28 5.93 -6.30
C ARG A 261 2.26 6.34 -7.39
N ALA A 262 1.72 6.78 -8.52
CA ALA A 262 2.50 7.23 -9.66
C ALA A 262 1.88 8.50 -10.24
N VAL A 263 2.74 9.36 -10.77
CA VAL A 263 2.36 10.64 -11.36
C VAL A 263 3.13 10.87 -12.64
N MET A 264 2.65 11.77 -13.48
CA MET A 264 3.39 12.30 -14.60
C MET A 264 3.74 13.75 -14.35
N VAL A 265 4.99 14.10 -14.58
CA VAL A 265 5.45 15.47 -14.62
C VAL A 265 5.41 15.92 -16.07
N LEU A 266 4.73 17.03 -16.34
CA LEU A 266 4.72 17.65 -17.65
C LEU A 266 6.00 18.47 -17.79
N LEU A 267 6.79 18.14 -18.79
CA LEU A 267 7.99 18.91 -19.10
C LEU A 267 7.53 20.19 -19.79
N ALA A 268 7.78 21.33 -19.17
CA ALA A 268 7.52 22.60 -19.83
C ALA A 268 8.35 22.66 -21.13
N PRO A 269 7.80 23.17 -22.23
CA PRO A 269 8.62 23.52 -23.37
C PRO A 269 9.73 24.44 -22.89
N PRO A 270 10.98 24.30 -23.42
CA PRO A 270 12.05 25.20 -23.03
C PRO A 270 11.57 26.65 -23.21
N PRO A 271 11.86 27.55 -22.25
CA PRO A 271 11.45 28.94 -22.37
C PRO A 271 11.98 29.48 -23.69
N PRO A 272 11.21 30.30 -24.40
CA PRO A 272 11.67 30.91 -25.63
C PRO A 272 13.03 31.56 -25.37
N PRO A 273 14.00 31.46 -26.31
CA PRO A 273 15.30 32.02 -26.10
C PRO A 273 15.15 33.50 -25.74
N ASP A 274 15.70 33.90 -24.59
CA ASP A 274 15.66 35.26 -24.11
C ASP A 274 16.29 36.16 -25.19
N PRO A 275 15.53 37.04 -25.87
CA PRO A 275 16.04 37.87 -26.93
C PRO A 275 17.19 38.77 -26.45
N ASP A 276 17.26 39.04 -25.15
CA ASP A 276 18.27 39.91 -24.54
C ASP A 276 19.48 39.17 -24.00
N ALA A 277 19.48 37.81 -24.01
CA ALA A 277 20.60 37.01 -23.50
C ALA A 277 21.92 37.30 -24.22
N LYS A 278 21.88 37.64 -25.53
CA LYS A 278 23.05 38.02 -26.31
C LYS A 278 23.56 39.44 -25.92
N THR A 279 22.69 40.34 -25.53
CA THR A 279 23.02 41.69 -25.13
C THR A 279 23.62 41.73 -23.73
N ARG A 280 23.06 40.95 -22.80
CA ARG A 280 23.60 40.84 -21.43
C ARG A 280 25.01 40.22 -21.37
N ARG A 281 25.34 39.28 -22.25
CA ARG A 281 26.72 38.71 -22.33
C ARG A 281 27.75 39.70 -22.81
N LYS A 282 27.36 40.69 -23.61
CA LYS A 282 28.26 41.78 -24.08
C LYS A 282 28.48 42.90 -23.05
N SER A 283 27.60 43.07 -22.08
CA SER A 283 27.68 44.10 -21.07
C SER A 283 28.33 43.71 -19.76
N GLN A 284 28.74 42.45 -19.60
CA GLN A 284 29.53 42.03 -18.43
C GLN A 284 31.01 42.48 -18.64
N PRO A 285 31.53 43.45 -17.87
CA PRO A 285 32.93 43.81 -17.95
C PRO A 285 33.77 42.57 -17.51
N ALA A 286 34.75 42.24 -18.33
CA ALA A 286 35.75 41.25 -17.95
C ALA A 286 36.40 41.72 -16.63
N PHE A 287 36.15 40.98 -15.55
CA PHE A 287 36.85 41.23 -14.30
C PHE A 287 38.34 40.98 -14.56
N GLY A 288 39.09 42.08 -14.59
CA GLY A 288 40.52 42.05 -14.77
C GLY A 288 41.19 41.26 -13.67
N THR A 289 41.99 40.31 -14.09
CA THR A 289 43.01 39.63 -13.29
C THR A 289 43.95 40.70 -12.73
N ARG A 290 43.84 41.00 -11.43
CA ARG A 290 44.86 41.77 -10.71
C ARG A 290 45.96 40.78 -10.38
N ALA A 291 47.06 40.90 -11.12
CA ALA A 291 48.34 40.35 -10.72
C ALA A 291 48.87 41.10 -9.50
N LEU A 292 49.30 40.40 -8.48
CA LEU A 292 50.40 40.71 -7.57
C LEU A 292 51.13 39.42 -7.27
#